data_7f596f32febbb1fc8b48b91b6076129f
#
_entry.id   7f596f32febbb1fc8b48b91b6076129f
#
_cell.length_a   1.000
_cell.length_b   1.000
_cell.length_c   1.000
_cell.angle_alpha   90.00
_cell.angle_beta   90.00
_cell.angle_gamma   90.00
#
_symmetry.space_group_name_H-M   'P 1'
#
loop_
_entity.id
_entity.type
_entity.pdbx_description
1 polymer ?
#
loop_
_entity_poly.entity_id
_entity_poly.type
_entity_poly.pdbx_seq_one_letter_code
_entity_poly.pdbx_strand_id
1 'polypeptide(L)'
;MAEKILGKDDSPFFVLNSDIICDYPFKQLAEFHKNHGDEGTIVVTKVDEPSKYGVVVHKPNHPSRFDRFVEKPVEFVGNRINAGIYLLNPSVLKRIDLRPTSIEQETFPAICKDGLLHSYDLEGFWMDVGQPKDFLSGTCLYLTSLAKRNPKLLAPHSEPYVFGGNVMVDPTARIGNNCRIGPNVTIGPNVVVGDGARLQRCVLLENSKVKDHAWVKSTIVGWNSSVGKWARLENVTVLGDDVTIADEVYVNGGSILPHKSIKQNIDGKS
;
A
#
# COMPACT_ATOMS: atom_id res chain seq x y z
N MET A 1 4.36 -6.71 26.04
CA MET A 1 5.59 -5.98 25.63
C MET A 1 5.28 -4.52 25.30
N ALA A 2 4.26 -4.21 24.50
CA ALA A 2 3.84 -2.83 24.14
C ALA A 2 3.49 -1.97 25.38
N GLU A 3 2.82 -2.51 26.38
CA GLU A 3 2.42 -1.80 27.59
C GLU A 3 3.62 -1.13 28.30
N LYS A 4 4.79 -1.77 28.36
CA LYS A 4 6.00 -1.20 28.99
C LYS A 4 6.52 0.04 28.26
N ILE A 5 6.14 0.24 27.02
CA ILE A 5 6.57 1.36 26.18
C ILE A 5 5.44 2.39 26.09
N LEU A 6 4.25 1.96 25.72
CA LEU A 6 3.10 2.81 25.41
C LEU A 6 2.32 3.26 26.68
N GLY A 7 2.49 2.57 27.79
CA GLY A 7 1.85 2.94 29.07
C GLY A 7 2.71 3.81 29.98
N LYS A 8 3.78 4.44 29.48
CA LYS A 8 4.67 5.28 30.27
C LYS A 8 4.10 6.67 30.57
N ASP A 9 3.24 7.15 29.72
CA ASP A 9 2.51 8.40 29.86
C ASP A 9 1.10 8.26 29.28
N ASP A 10 0.30 9.30 29.36
CA ASP A 10 -1.09 9.31 28.89
C ASP A 10 -1.21 9.77 27.41
N SER A 11 -0.09 9.87 26.70
CA SER A 11 -0.11 10.30 25.29
C SER A 11 -0.76 9.25 24.39
N PRO A 12 -1.70 9.63 23.53
CA PRO A 12 -2.28 8.70 22.57
C PRO A 12 -1.23 8.20 21.56
N PHE A 13 -1.40 6.98 21.07
CA PHE A 13 -0.50 6.36 20.12
C PHE A 13 -1.23 5.85 18.88
N PHE A 14 -0.53 5.92 17.75
CA PHE A 14 -1.02 5.38 16.49
C PHE A 14 -0.79 3.87 16.41
N VAL A 15 -1.77 3.17 15.85
CA VAL A 15 -1.66 1.78 15.40
C VAL A 15 -2.07 1.74 13.93
N LEU A 16 -1.26 1.11 13.10
CA LEU A 16 -1.49 1.03 11.66
C LEU A 16 -1.31 -0.40 11.17
N ASN A 17 -2.20 -0.84 10.32
CA ASN A 17 -1.99 -2.05 9.54
C ASN A 17 -0.87 -1.79 8.53
N SER A 18 0.02 -2.78 8.35
CA SER A 18 1.23 -2.63 7.54
C SER A 18 0.99 -2.67 6.03
N ASP A 19 -0.19 -3.11 5.61
CA ASP A 19 -0.60 -3.33 4.22
C ASP A 19 -1.63 -2.33 3.71
N ILE A 20 -1.69 -1.15 4.34
CA ILE A 20 -2.59 -0.06 3.94
C ILE A 20 -1.78 1.07 3.30
N ILE A 21 -2.33 1.65 2.23
CA ILE A 21 -1.81 2.89 1.64
C ILE A 21 -2.93 3.92 1.46
N CYS A 22 -2.66 5.15 1.89
CA CYS A 22 -3.56 6.29 1.74
C CYS A 22 -2.77 7.61 1.90
N ASP A 23 -3.45 8.73 1.81
CA ASP A 23 -2.93 10.02 2.30
C ASP A 23 -3.18 10.09 3.81
N TYR A 24 -2.18 9.67 4.62
CA TYR A 24 -2.32 9.53 6.07
C TYR A 24 -2.64 10.86 6.76
N PRO A 25 -3.82 10.98 7.41
CA PRO A 25 -4.29 12.22 8.02
C PRO A 25 -3.80 12.40 9.46
N PHE A 26 -2.51 12.17 9.76
CA PHE A 26 -2.00 12.10 11.13
C PHE A 26 -2.32 13.33 11.98
N LYS A 27 -2.15 14.54 11.42
CA LYS A 27 -2.41 15.80 12.16
C LYS A 27 -3.90 15.98 12.46
N GLN A 28 -4.72 15.83 11.42
CA GLN A 28 -6.18 15.97 11.52
C GLN A 28 -6.77 14.92 12.47
N LEU A 29 -6.26 13.67 12.38
CA LEU A 29 -6.68 12.59 13.26
C LEU A 29 -6.31 12.86 14.73
N ALA A 30 -5.11 13.39 14.98
CA ALA A 30 -4.69 13.76 16.33
C ALA A 30 -5.54 14.90 16.92
N GLU A 31 -5.87 15.92 16.14
CA GLU A 31 -6.76 17.00 16.54
C GLU A 31 -8.17 16.50 16.81
N PHE A 32 -8.71 15.66 15.94
CA PHE A 32 -10.05 15.06 16.11
C PHE A 32 -10.12 14.23 17.40
N HIS A 33 -9.14 13.36 17.62
CA HIS A 33 -9.05 12.50 18.81
C HIS A 33 -8.97 13.33 20.11
N LYS A 34 -8.12 14.36 20.11
CA LYS A 34 -8.01 15.28 21.25
C LYS A 34 -9.32 16.01 21.55
N ASN A 35 -10.09 16.37 20.52
CA ASN A 35 -11.33 17.13 20.69
C ASN A 35 -12.46 16.32 21.33
N HIS A 36 -12.57 15.02 21.04
CA HIS A 36 -13.58 14.19 21.72
C HIS A 36 -13.08 13.63 23.06
N GLY A 37 -11.76 13.44 23.25
CA GLY A 37 -11.16 13.05 24.52
C GLY A 37 -11.46 11.62 25.00
N ASP A 38 -12.19 10.83 24.20
CA ASP A 38 -12.57 9.44 24.49
C ASP A 38 -11.43 8.46 24.11
N GLU A 39 -11.61 7.18 24.36
CA GLU A 39 -10.54 6.17 24.38
C GLU A 39 -9.95 5.82 23.01
N GLY A 40 -10.76 5.87 21.95
CA GLY A 40 -10.29 5.43 20.64
C GLY A 40 -10.92 6.16 19.46
N THR A 41 -10.12 6.30 18.40
CA THR A 41 -10.54 6.74 17.06
C THR A 41 -10.13 5.73 16.04
N ILE A 42 -11.06 5.28 15.21
CA ILE A 42 -10.81 4.44 14.02
C ILE A 42 -11.00 5.29 12.78
N VAL A 43 -10.03 5.27 11.87
CA VAL A 43 -10.21 5.83 10.53
C VAL A 43 -11.07 4.89 9.71
N VAL A 44 -12.08 5.45 9.05
CA VAL A 44 -13.00 4.71 8.19
C VAL A 44 -12.96 5.26 6.78
N THR A 45 -13.21 4.41 5.80
CA THR A 45 -13.32 4.79 4.40
C THR A 45 -14.53 4.11 3.76
N LYS A 46 -15.02 4.65 2.65
CA LYS A 46 -16.12 4.05 1.90
C LYS A 46 -15.58 3.20 0.78
N VAL A 47 -16.13 2.00 0.63
CA VAL A 47 -15.81 1.07 -0.45
C VAL A 47 -17.08 0.53 -1.10
N ASP A 48 -16.96 0.07 -2.35
CA ASP A 48 -18.08 -0.54 -3.08
C ASP A 48 -18.34 -1.98 -2.60
N GLU A 49 -17.30 -2.71 -2.21
CA GLU A 49 -17.33 -4.12 -1.78
C GLU A 49 -16.90 -4.28 -0.32
N PRO A 50 -17.79 -4.03 0.66
CA PRO A 50 -17.43 -4.03 2.08
C PRO A 50 -17.27 -5.41 2.72
N SER A 51 -17.73 -6.49 2.09
CA SER A 51 -17.80 -7.84 2.68
C SER A 51 -16.47 -8.43 3.14
N LYS A 52 -15.36 -7.91 2.61
CA LYS A 52 -13.99 -8.36 2.94
C LYS A 52 -13.40 -7.70 4.18
N TYR A 53 -14.07 -6.70 4.72
CA TYR A 53 -13.54 -5.79 5.75
C TYR A 53 -14.47 -5.71 6.96
N GLY A 54 -13.96 -5.17 8.05
CA GLY A 54 -14.77 -4.78 9.19
C GLY A 54 -15.63 -3.55 8.85
N VAL A 55 -16.94 -3.67 8.97
CA VAL A 55 -17.90 -2.60 8.65
C VAL A 55 -18.31 -1.84 9.91
N VAL A 56 -18.32 -0.53 9.79
CA VAL A 56 -18.72 0.40 10.83
C VAL A 56 -20.14 0.90 10.60
N VAL A 57 -21.00 0.71 11.59
CA VAL A 57 -22.36 1.28 11.62
C VAL A 57 -22.39 2.41 12.63
N HIS A 58 -22.87 3.58 12.22
CA HIS A 58 -22.96 4.76 13.07
C HIS A 58 -24.32 4.89 13.74
N LYS A 59 -24.34 5.53 14.91
CA LYS A 59 -25.59 5.89 15.57
C LYS A 59 -26.36 6.91 14.73
N PRO A 60 -27.69 6.78 14.62
CA PRO A 60 -28.52 7.84 14.04
C PRO A 60 -28.22 9.17 14.73
N ASN A 61 -28.07 10.25 13.98
CA ASN A 61 -27.77 11.60 14.47
C ASN A 61 -26.38 11.82 15.11
N HIS A 62 -25.48 10.83 15.09
CA HIS A 62 -24.11 10.96 15.59
C HIS A 62 -23.12 10.36 14.58
N PRO A 63 -22.71 11.09 13.54
CA PRO A 63 -21.95 10.56 12.40
C PRO A 63 -20.55 10.06 12.75
N SER A 64 -20.01 10.43 13.90
CA SER A 64 -18.71 9.97 14.38
C SER A 64 -18.77 8.89 15.47
N ARG A 65 -19.97 8.63 16.03
CA ARG A 65 -20.12 7.62 17.10
C ARG A 65 -20.59 6.29 16.53
N PHE A 66 -19.91 5.24 16.94
CA PHE A 66 -20.28 3.88 16.58
C PHE A 66 -21.62 3.47 17.23
N ASP A 67 -22.46 2.81 16.44
CA ASP A 67 -23.53 1.96 16.94
C ASP A 67 -23.00 0.55 17.16
N ARG A 68 -22.35 0.00 16.14
CA ARG A 68 -21.70 -1.32 16.19
C ARG A 68 -20.60 -1.46 15.16
N PHE A 69 -19.69 -2.38 15.44
CA PHE A 69 -18.64 -2.86 14.53
C PHE A 69 -18.99 -4.29 14.12
N VAL A 70 -18.96 -4.61 12.82
CA VAL A 70 -19.27 -5.94 12.30
C VAL A 70 -18.12 -6.41 11.42
N GLU A 71 -17.38 -7.39 11.90
CA GLU A 71 -16.25 -7.95 11.17
C GLU A 71 -16.74 -8.86 10.02
N LYS A 72 -16.34 -8.55 8.80
CA LYS A 72 -16.60 -9.30 7.56
C LYS A 72 -18.06 -9.80 7.45
N PRO A 73 -19.05 -8.89 7.39
CA PRO A 73 -20.45 -9.27 7.39
C PRO A 73 -20.83 -10.06 6.14
N VAL A 74 -21.68 -11.08 6.31
CA VAL A 74 -22.24 -11.86 5.21
C VAL A 74 -23.34 -11.06 4.48
N GLU A 75 -24.10 -10.27 5.23
CA GLU A 75 -25.14 -9.39 4.69
C GLU A 75 -24.65 -7.94 4.65
N PHE A 76 -25.17 -7.18 3.69
CA PHE A 76 -24.82 -5.76 3.59
C PHE A 76 -25.38 -4.98 4.80
N VAL A 77 -24.48 -4.41 5.60
CA VAL A 77 -24.82 -3.59 6.77
C VAL A 77 -24.39 -2.12 6.63
N GLY A 78 -23.58 -1.82 5.62
CA GLY A 78 -23.06 -0.48 5.34
C GLY A 78 -21.83 -0.54 4.44
N ASN A 79 -21.38 0.60 3.97
CA ASN A 79 -20.21 0.72 3.07
C ASN A 79 -19.00 1.43 3.70
N ARG A 80 -19.10 1.85 4.97
CA ARG A 80 -17.96 2.38 5.70
C ARG A 80 -17.21 1.22 6.34
N ILE A 81 -15.95 1.09 5.97
CA ILE A 81 -15.09 0.02 6.49
C ILE A 81 -13.98 0.59 7.37
N ASN A 82 -13.45 -0.25 8.22
CA ASN A 82 -12.23 0.00 8.97
C ASN A 82 -11.04 0.16 8.00
N ALA A 83 -10.41 1.33 8.02
CA ALA A 83 -9.27 1.64 7.15
C ALA A 83 -7.93 1.11 7.68
N GLY A 84 -7.90 0.45 8.83
CA GLY A 84 -6.67 -0.09 9.42
C GLY A 84 -5.74 0.97 10.03
N ILE A 85 -6.29 2.12 10.42
CA ILE A 85 -5.55 3.21 11.04
C ILE A 85 -6.30 3.62 12.30
N TYR A 86 -5.60 3.63 13.43
CA TYR A 86 -6.18 3.90 14.72
C TYR A 86 -5.36 4.90 15.51
N LEU A 87 -6.04 5.70 16.34
CA LEU A 87 -5.42 6.51 17.38
C LEU A 87 -6.08 6.17 18.71
N LEU A 88 -5.30 5.69 19.66
CA LEU A 88 -5.78 5.08 20.89
C LEU A 88 -5.11 5.69 22.11
N ASN A 89 -5.87 5.91 23.18
CA ASN A 89 -5.32 6.26 24.48
C ASN A 89 -4.69 5.03 25.17
N PRO A 90 -3.67 5.20 26.03
CA PRO A 90 -3.05 4.09 26.75
C PRO A 90 -4.01 3.25 27.61
N SER A 91 -5.18 3.79 27.96
CA SER A 91 -6.25 3.05 28.67
C SER A 91 -6.68 1.77 27.94
N VAL A 92 -6.60 1.74 26.61
CA VAL A 92 -6.92 0.56 25.79
C VAL A 92 -6.08 -0.68 26.18
N LEU A 93 -4.85 -0.45 26.64
CA LEU A 93 -3.96 -1.54 27.05
C LEU A 93 -4.51 -2.36 28.20
N LYS A 94 -5.32 -1.75 29.07
CA LYS A 94 -6.00 -2.41 30.19
C LYS A 94 -7.15 -3.32 29.76
N ARG A 95 -7.62 -3.20 28.50
CA ARG A 95 -8.67 -4.02 27.91
C ARG A 95 -8.12 -5.26 27.21
N ILE A 96 -6.80 -5.34 27.04
CA ILE A 96 -6.13 -6.41 26.31
C ILE A 96 -5.50 -7.37 27.30
N ASP A 97 -6.07 -8.57 27.42
CA ASP A 97 -5.51 -9.63 28.24
C ASP A 97 -4.19 -10.16 27.67
N LEU A 98 -3.36 -10.78 28.55
CA LEU A 98 -2.11 -11.45 28.16
C LEU A 98 -2.36 -12.81 27.49
N ARG A 99 -3.19 -12.81 26.46
CA ARG A 99 -3.52 -13.94 25.57
C ARG A 99 -3.64 -13.44 24.13
N PRO A 100 -3.65 -14.32 23.13
CA PRO A 100 -4.02 -13.91 21.78
C PRO A 100 -5.40 -13.22 21.79
N THR A 101 -5.41 -11.93 21.46
CA THR A 101 -6.62 -11.08 21.51
C THR A 101 -6.73 -10.33 20.19
N SER A 102 -7.88 -10.42 19.53
CA SER A 102 -8.18 -9.61 18.35
C SER A 102 -8.66 -8.22 18.78
N ILE A 103 -7.95 -7.21 18.36
CA ILE A 103 -8.35 -5.83 18.63
C ILE A 103 -9.71 -5.50 17.97
N GLU A 104 -9.97 -6.07 16.81
CA GLU A 104 -11.17 -5.82 15.99
C GLU A 104 -12.38 -6.63 16.47
N GLN A 105 -12.16 -7.85 16.95
CA GLN A 105 -13.26 -8.72 17.37
C GLN A 105 -13.61 -8.60 18.85
N GLU A 106 -12.69 -8.16 19.68
CA GLU A 106 -12.87 -8.10 21.13
C GLU A 106 -12.74 -6.68 21.68
N THR A 107 -11.63 -5.99 21.39
CA THR A 107 -11.33 -4.70 22.02
C THR A 107 -12.21 -3.57 21.49
N PHE A 108 -12.30 -3.39 20.18
CA PHE A 108 -13.14 -2.33 19.58
C PHE A 108 -14.62 -2.48 19.91
N PRO A 109 -15.23 -3.69 19.84
CA PRO A 109 -16.61 -3.86 20.30
C PRO A 109 -16.82 -3.49 21.76
N ALA A 110 -15.85 -3.78 22.64
CA ALA A 110 -15.95 -3.41 24.05
C ALA A 110 -15.90 -1.88 24.24
N ILE A 111 -14.97 -1.18 23.60
CA ILE A 111 -14.89 0.30 23.63
C ILE A 111 -16.14 0.92 23.02
N CYS A 112 -16.66 0.35 21.94
CA CYS A 112 -17.90 0.78 21.29
C CYS A 112 -19.11 0.67 22.23
N LYS A 113 -19.25 -0.45 22.95
CA LYS A 113 -20.32 -0.67 23.94
C LYS A 113 -20.29 0.38 25.04
N ASP A 114 -19.11 0.81 25.47
CA ASP A 114 -18.93 1.86 26.48
C ASP A 114 -19.16 3.26 25.90
N GLY A 115 -19.34 3.41 24.59
CA GLY A 115 -19.56 4.68 23.90
C GLY A 115 -18.30 5.56 23.76
N LEU A 116 -17.10 4.96 23.91
CA LEU A 116 -15.80 5.64 23.92
C LEU A 116 -15.02 5.47 22.61
N LEU A 117 -15.69 4.99 21.54
CA LEU A 117 -15.09 4.78 20.22
C LEU A 117 -15.70 5.73 19.18
N HIS A 118 -14.82 6.43 18.46
CA HIS A 118 -15.19 7.37 17.41
C HIS A 118 -14.63 6.97 16.05
N SER A 119 -15.30 7.37 14.97
CA SER A 119 -14.81 7.23 13.62
C SER A 119 -14.37 8.56 13.03
N TYR A 120 -13.32 8.52 12.23
CA TYR A 120 -12.83 9.62 11.42
C TYR A 120 -12.93 9.20 9.94
N ASP A 121 -13.73 9.92 9.14
CA ASP A 121 -13.86 9.64 7.70
C ASP A 121 -12.55 10.04 6.97
N LEU A 122 -11.93 9.10 6.27
CA LEU A 122 -10.74 9.35 5.46
C LEU A 122 -11.12 10.06 4.16
N GLU A 123 -10.42 11.14 3.88
CA GLU A 123 -10.48 11.81 2.59
C GLU A 123 -9.43 11.26 1.63
N GLY A 124 -9.78 11.23 0.34
CA GLY A 124 -8.85 10.78 -0.71
C GLY A 124 -8.90 9.29 -0.99
N PHE A 125 -7.77 8.77 -1.46
CA PHE A 125 -7.68 7.35 -1.80
C PHE A 125 -7.31 6.47 -0.60
N TRP A 126 -7.75 5.24 -0.66
CA TRP A 126 -7.37 4.18 0.26
C TRP A 126 -7.25 2.86 -0.50
N MET A 127 -6.30 2.03 -0.12
CA MET A 127 -6.18 0.68 -0.65
C MET A 127 -5.45 -0.23 0.32
N ASP A 128 -5.96 -1.44 0.46
CA ASP A 128 -5.27 -2.60 1.01
C ASP A 128 -4.33 -3.14 -0.07
N VAL A 129 -3.04 -3.23 0.23
CA VAL A 129 -1.99 -3.64 -0.72
C VAL A 129 -1.38 -5.00 -0.38
N GLY A 130 -2.09 -5.83 0.35
CA GLY A 130 -1.65 -7.16 0.79
C GLY A 130 -1.47 -8.19 -0.34
N GLN A 131 -1.88 -7.88 -1.58
CA GLN A 131 -1.67 -8.72 -2.76
C GLN A 131 -0.85 -7.98 -3.83
N PRO A 132 -0.01 -8.65 -4.63
CA PRO A 132 0.82 -8.02 -5.66
C PRO A 132 0.03 -7.16 -6.67
N LYS A 133 -1.15 -7.60 -7.07
CA LYS A 133 -2.04 -6.83 -7.95
C LYS A 133 -2.48 -5.53 -7.30
N ASP A 134 -2.83 -5.61 -6.02
CA ASP A 134 -3.34 -4.48 -5.24
C ASP A 134 -2.20 -3.53 -4.87
N PHE A 135 -0.99 -4.04 -4.60
CA PHE A 135 0.21 -3.24 -4.45
C PHE A 135 0.50 -2.37 -5.70
N LEU A 136 0.42 -2.95 -6.90
CA LEU A 136 0.58 -2.19 -8.14
C LEU A 136 -0.54 -1.15 -8.33
N SER A 137 -1.78 -1.49 -7.98
CA SER A 137 -2.91 -0.57 -8.05
C SER A 137 -2.78 0.56 -7.01
N GLY A 138 -2.40 0.23 -5.79
CA GLY A 138 -2.11 1.20 -4.72
C GLY A 138 -0.98 2.16 -5.11
N THR A 139 0.08 1.65 -5.75
CA THR A 139 1.16 2.48 -6.31
C THR A 139 0.61 3.49 -7.33
N CYS A 140 -0.29 3.07 -8.22
CA CYS A 140 -0.92 3.98 -9.18
C CYS A 140 -1.73 5.08 -8.49
N LEU A 141 -2.51 4.74 -7.46
CA LEU A 141 -3.29 5.69 -6.67
C LEU A 141 -2.37 6.68 -5.94
N TYR A 142 -1.32 6.16 -5.30
CA TYR A 142 -0.33 6.99 -4.60
C TYR A 142 0.34 7.99 -5.54
N LEU A 143 0.84 7.53 -6.70
CA LEU A 143 1.49 8.40 -7.69
C LEU A 143 0.52 9.46 -8.23
N THR A 144 -0.75 9.10 -8.41
CA THR A 144 -1.80 10.03 -8.84
C THR A 144 -2.08 11.10 -7.78
N SER A 145 -2.14 10.70 -6.50
CA SER A 145 -2.25 11.64 -5.39
C SER A 145 -1.00 12.52 -5.28
N LEU A 146 0.18 11.93 -5.42
CA LEU A 146 1.46 12.64 -5.37
C LEU A 146 1.57 13.72 -6.46
N ALA A 147 1.09 13.44 -7.68
CA ALA A 147 1.05 14.39 -8.78
C ALA A 147 0.23 15.65 -8.44
N LYS A 148 -0.79 15.51 -7.59
CA LYS A 148 -1.62 16.64 -7.13
C LYS A 148 -1.00 17.36 -5.93
N ARG A 149 -0.46 16.63 -4.96
CA ARG A 149 0.03 17.16 -3.67
C ARG A 149 1.44 17.71 -3.75
N ASN A 150 2.32 17.01 -4.43
CA ASN A 150 3.75 17.33 -4.52
C ASN A 150 4.36 16.83 -5.83
N PRO A 151 4.00 17.45 -6.97
CA PRO A 151 4.47 17.03 -8.28
C PRO A 151 6.00 17.07 -8.44
N LYS A 152 6.72 17.80 -7.57
CA LYS A 152 8.18 17.89 -7.60
C LYS A 152 8.89 16.58 -7.27
N LEU A 153 8.20 15.62 -6.66
CA LEU A 153 8.72 14.27 -6.39
C LEU A 153 8.61 13.34 -7.59
N LEU A 154 7.89 13.75 -8.64
CA LEU A 154 7.80 13.01 -9.88
C LEU A 154 8.76 13.56 -10.91
N ALA A 155 9.24 12.69 -11.80
CA ALA A 155 10.03 13.10 -12.95
C ALA A 155 9.21 14.05 -13.82
N PRO A 156 9.76 15.21 -14.24
CA PRO A 156 9.05 16.16 -15.05
C PRO A 156 8.73 15.57 -16.43
N HIS A 157 7.60 15.97 -17.00
CA HIS A 157 7.17 15.52 -18.33
C HIS A 157 8.13 15.93 -19.46
N SER A 158 9.03 16.88 -19.19
CA SER A 158 10.07 17.31 -20.13
C SER A 158 11.21 16.31 -20.26
N GLU A 159 11.34 15.36 -19.32
CA GLU A 159 12.36 14.32 -19.44
C GLU A 159 12.05 13.40 -20.63
N PRO A 160 13.04 13.15 -21.51
CA PRO A 160 12.81 12.45 -22.78
C PRO A 160 12.35 10.99 -22.60
N TYR A 161 12.57 10.40 -21.42
CA TYR A 161 12.14 9.04 -21.11
C TYR A 161 10.72 8.97 -20.53
N VAL A 162 10.14 10.08 -20.04
CA VAL A 162 8.81 10.09 -19.42
C VAL A 162 7.72 9.96 -20.47
N PHE A 163 6.92 8.92 -20.37
CA PHE A 163 5.81 8.65 -21.26
C PHE A 163 4.51 8.43 -20.47
N GLY A 164 3.54 9.33 -20.62
CA GLY A 164 2.22 9.20 -19.98
C GLY A 164 2.15 9.58 -18.49
N GLY A 165 3.22 10.07 -17.89
CA GLY A 165 3.24 10.69 -16.56
C GLY A 165 3.29 9.72 -15.37
N ASN A 166 3.22 10.29 -14.17
CA ASN A 166 3.25 9.57 -12.89
C ASN A 166 4.48 8.64 -12.77
N VAL A 167 5.67 9.19 -13.01
CA VAL A 167 6.94 8.47 -12.89
C VAL A 167 7.72 9.03 -11.71
N MET A 168 8.06 8.20 -10.77
CA MET A 168 8.93 8.55 -9.64
C MET A 168 10.28 7.86 -9.82
N VAL A 169 11.36 8.64 -9.77
CA VAL A 169 12.72 8.15 -10.00
C VAL A 169 13.61 8.61 -8.86
N ASP A 170 14.30 7.65 -8.25
CA ASP A 170 15.32 7.97 -7.26
C ASP A 170 16.53 8.68 -7.91
N PRO A 171 17.09 9.72 -7.29
CA PRO A 171 18.24 10.47 -7.85
C PRO A 171 19.49 9.63 -8.15
N THR A 172 19.65 8.48 -7.52
CA THR A 172 20.77 7.56 -7.74
C THR A 172 20.56 6.61 -8.91
N ALA A 173 19.32 6.53 -9.45
CA ALA A 173 19.01 5.68 -10.58
C ALA A 173 19.67 6.17 -11.87
N ARG A 174 19.98 5.25 -12.76
CA ARG A 174 20.58 5.55 -14.08
C ARG A 174 19.66 5.04 -15.17
N ILE A 175 19.24 5.94 -16.06
CA ILE A 175 18.34 5.64 -17.17
C ILE A 175 19.09 5.82 -18.49
N GLY A 176 19.09 4.77 -19.30
CA GLY A 176 19.70 4.75 -20.64
C GLY A 176 18.92 5.57 -21.66
N ASN A 177 19.40 5.58 -22.89
CA ASN A 177 18.85 6.34 -23.99
C ASN A 177 17.58 5.68 -24.56
N ASN A 178 16.71 6.48 -25.17
CA ASN A 178 15.53 6.02 -25.92
C ASN A 178 14.56 5.15 -25.09
N CYS A 179 14.57 5.28 -23.75
CA CYS A 179 13.62 4.60 -22.88
C CYS A 179 12.21 5.18 -22.99
N ARG A 180 11.20 4.36 -22.71
CA ARG A 180 9.81 4.80 -22.54
C ARG A 180 9.30 4.33 -21.18
N ILE A 181 9.19 5.25 -20.23
CA ILE A 181 8.89 4.99 -18.83
C ILE A 181 7.60 5.69 -18.43
N GLY A 182 6.60 4.89 -18.01
CA GLY A 182 5.29 5.39 -17.61
C GLY A 182 4.16 4.85 -18.49
N PRO A 183 2.89 5.11 -18.09
CA PRO A 183 2.53 5.72 -16.82
C PRO A 183 2.69 4.79 -15.60
N ASN A 184 2.72 5.40 -14.42
CA ASN A 184 2.70 4.74 -13.12
C ASN A 184 3.91 3.80 -12.89
N VAL A 185 5.09 4.37 -12.86
CA VAL A 185 6.35 3.65 -12.63
C VAL A 185 7.09 4.25 -11.44
N THR A 186 7.61 3.41 -10.58
CA THR A 186 8.56 3.79 -9.53
C THR A 186 9.90 3.11 -9.75
N ILE A 187 10.97 3.87 -9.68
CA ILE A 187 12.35 3.44 -9.86
C ILE A 187 13.12 3.79 -8.59
N GLY A 188 13.53 2.77 -7.87
CA GLY A 188 14.22 2.86 -6.58
C GLY A 188 15.70 3.22 -6.67
N PRO A 189 16.38 3.28 -5.50
CA PRO A 189 17.78 3.62 -5.42
C PRO A 189 18.68 2.66 -6.22
N ASN A 190 19.72 3.21 -6.84
CA ASN A 190 20.75 2.48 -7.61
C ASN A 190 20.22 1.59 -8.74
N VAL A 191 18.98 1.77 -9.15
CA VAL A 191 18.40 1.03 -10.28
C VAL A 191 19.09 1.44 -11.57
N VAL A 192 19.36 0.46 -12.44
CA VAL A 192 19.92 0.70 -13.78
C VAL A 192 18.92 0.25 -14.83
N VAL A 193 18.52 1.16 -15.70
CA VAL A 193 17.65 0.91 -16.85
C VAL A 193 18.48 1.08 -18.12
N GLY A 194 18.60 0.02 -18.92
CA GLY A 194 19.35 -0.01 -20.17
C GLY A 194 18.64 0.72 -21.32
N ASP A 195 19.34 0.88 -22.42
CA ASP A 195 18.86 1.59 -23.60
C ASP A 195 17.59 0.96 -24.20
N GLY A 196 16.65 1.78 -24.65
CA GLY A 196 15.44 1.33 -25.33
C GLY A 196 14.44 0.56 -24.46
N ALA A 197 14.64 0.47 -23.16
CA ALA A 197 13.74 -0.24 -22.25
C ALA A 197 12.35 0.43 -22.18
N ARG A 198 11.32 -0.38 -21.96
CA ARG A 198 9.93 0.07 -21.82
C ARG A 198 9.36 -0.38 -20.49
N LEU A 199 8.94 0.58 -19.68
CA LEU A 199 8.42 0.35 -18.33
C LEU A 199 7.02 0.94 -18.20
N GLN A 200 6.06 0.17 -17.70
CA GLN A 200 4.69 0.62 -17.49
C GLN A 200 4.05 -0.06 -16.29
N ARG A 201 3.42 0.71 -15.41
CA ARG A 201 2.72 0.22 -14.22
C ARG A 201 3.58 -0.81 -13.47
N CYS A 202 4.80 -0.45 -13.15
CA CYS A 202 5.75 -1.36 -12.50
C CYS A 202 6.56 -0.66 -11.41
N VAL A 203 7.11 -1.47 -10.55
CA VAL A 203 7.96 -1.05 -9.43
C VAL A 203 9.31 -1.75 -9.59
N LEU A 204 10.38 -0.96 -9.64
CA LEU A 204 11.74 -1.44 -9.63
C LEU A 204 12.35 -1.13 -8.27
N LEU A 205 12.64 -2.16 -7.47
CA LEU A 205 13.21 -1.99 -6.14
C LEU A 205 14.73 -1.78 -6.23
N GLU A 206 15.31 -1.36 -5.11
CA GLU A 206 16.71 -0.97 -4.99
C GLU A 206 17.70 -1.99 -5.62
N ASN A 207 18.73 -1.49 -6.26
CA ASN A 207 19.81 -2.23 -6.93
C ASN A 207 19.35 -3.13 -8.08
N SER A 208 18.07 -3.09 -8.48
CA SER A 208 17.61 -3.90 -9.61
C SER A 208 18.11 -3.36 -10.95
N LYS A 209 18.15 -4.21 -11.98
CA LYS A 209 18.64 -3.89 -13.31
C LYS A 209 17.64 -4.35 -14.37
N VAL A 210 17.29 -3.45 -15.28
CA VAL A 210 16.54 -3.77 -16.49
C VAL A 210 17.48 -3.52 -17.66
N LYS A 211 17.86 -4.57 -18.41
CA LYS A 211 18.80 -4.46 -19.52
C LYS A 211 18.14 -3.91 -20.79
N ASP A 212 18.95 -3.69 -21.82
CA ASP A 212 18.56 -3.02 -23.05
C ASP A 212 17.33 -3.68 -23.70
N HIS A 213 16.41 -2.86 -24.18
CA HIS A 213 15.22 -3.23 -24.92
C HIS A 213 14.23 -4.15 -24.19
N ALA A 214 14.41 -4.38 -22.89
CA ALA A 214 13.46 -5.16 -22.11
C ALA A 214 12.11 -4.43 -21.97
N TRP A 215 11.03 -5.20 -21.89
CA TRP A 215 9.70 -4.68 -21.65
C TRP A 215 9.14 -5.20 -20.32
N VAL A 216 8.90 -4.28 -19.39
CA VAL A 216 8.39 -4.58 -18.04
C VAL A 216 7.06 -3.86 -17.84
N LYS A 217 5.98 -4.64 -17.72
CA LYS A 217 4.63 -4.12 -17.56
C LYS A 217 3.91 -4.84 -16.42
N SER A 218 3.19 -4.10 -15.57
CA SER A 218 2.44 -4.67 -14.45
C SER A 218 3.28 -5.66 -13.64
N THR A 219 4.46 -5.25 -13.21
CA THR A 219 5.49 -6.13 -12.63
C THR A 219 6.14 -5.47 -11.43
N ILE A 220 6.46 -6.27 -10.42
CA ILE A 220 7.31 -5.88 -9.29
C ILE A 220 8.67 -6.56 -9.49
N VAL A 221 9.71 -5.77 -9.69
CA VAL A 221 11.09 -6.26 -9.78
C VAL A 221 11.74 -6.11 -8.41
N GLY A 222 12.03 -7.22 -7.76
CA GLY A 222 12.60 -7.29 -6.42
C GLY A 222 14.02 -6.72 -6.34
N TRP A 223 14.48 -6.57 -5.11
CA TRP A 223 15.83 -6.07 -4.81
C TRP A 223 16.90 -6.90 -5.52
N ASN A 224 17.98 -6.26 -5.95
CA ASN A 224 19.14 -6.89 -6.56
C ASN A 224 18.84 -7.76 -7.81
N SER A 225 17.61 -7.73 -8.32
CA SER A 225 17.16 -8.56 -9.42
C SER A 225 17.54 -7.98 -10.78
N SER A 226 17.69 -8.84 -11.79
CA SER A 226 18.11 -8.46 -13.14
C SER A 226 17.16 -9.01 -14.21
N VAL A 227 16.65 -8.13 -15.06
CA VAL A 227 15.85 -8.47 -16.25
C VAL A 227 16.74 -8.40 -17.47
N GLY A 228 16.84 -9.49 -18.23
CA GLY A 228 17.69 -9.66 -19.40
C GLY A 228 17.34 -8.75 -20.58
N LYS A 229 18.25 -8.66 -21.55
CA LYS A 229 18.01 -7.93 -22.80
C LYS A 229 16.84 -8.53 -23.56
N TRP A 230 15.97 -7.70 -24.11
CA TRP A 230 14.80 -8.13 -24.87
C TRP A 230 13.81 -9.01 -24.09
N ALA A 231 14.01 -9.19 -22.78
CA ALA A 231 13.08 -9.95 -21.96
C ALA A 231 11.75 -9.18 -21.81
N ARG A 232 10.66 -9.93 -21.65
CA ARG A 232 9.32 -9.38 -21.51
C ARG A 232 8.66 -9.92 -20.25
N LEU A 233 8.26 -9.03 -19.33
CA LEU A 233 7.56 -9.35 -18.10
C LEU A 233 6.22 -8.61 -18.08
N GLU A 234 5.12 -9.35 -17.80
CA GLU A 234 3.79 -8.74 -17.72
C GLU A 234 2.83 -9.53 -16.83
N ASN A 235 1.57 -9.07 -16.74
CA ASN A 235 0.43 -9.77 -16.09
C ASN A 235 0.65 -10.12 -14.62
N VAL A 236 1.08 -9.13 -13.83
CA VAL A 236 1.35 -9.30 -12.39
C VAL A 236 2.48 -10.30 -12.13
N THR A 237 3.60 -10.08 -12.81
CA THR A 237 4.84 -10.80 -12.51
C THR A 237 5.50 -10.19 -11.28
N VAL A 238 5.97 -11.04 -10.38
CA VAL A 238 6.72 -10.64 -9.17
C VAL A 238 8.05 -11.36 -9.13
N LEU A 239 9.13 -10.60 -9.11
CA LEU A 239 10.46 -11.13 -8.86
C LEU A 239 10.83 -10.90 -7.39
N GLY A 240 11.23 -11.95 -6.70
CA GLY A 240 11.80 -11.86 -5.35
C GLY A 240 13.16 -11.16 -5.34
N ASP A 241 13.86 -11.24 -4.22
CA ASP A 241 15.23 -10.73 -4.10
C ASP A 241 16.21 -11.59 -4.92
N ASP A 242 17.22 -10.95 -5.56
CA ASP A 242 18.29 -11.60 -6.30
C ASP A 242 17.79 -12.61 -7.35
N VAL A 243 16.78 -12.22 -8.13
CA VAL A 243 16.27 -13.01 -9.25
C VAL A 243 16.91 -12.55 -10.55
N THR A 244 17.34 -13.49 -11.38
CA THR A 244 17.88 -13.22 -12.71
C THR A 244 16.97 -13.79 -13.79
N ILE A 245 16.45 -12.93 -14.66
CA ILE A 245 15.77 -13.31 -15.90
C ILE A 245 16.78 -13.24 -17.05
N ALA A 246 16.95 -14.33 -17.79
CA ALA A 246 17.86 -14.36 -18.94
C ALA A 246 17.37 -13.46 -20.08
N ASP A 247 18.25 -13.22 -21.05
CA ASP A 247 17.93 -12.46 -22.24
C ASP A 247 16.83 -13.16 -23.05
N GLU A 248 15.95 -12.39 -23.68
CA GLU A 248 14.85 -12.83 -24.55
C GLU A 248 13.76 -13.69 -23.87
N VAL A 249 13.81 -13.86 -22.55
CA VAL A 249 12.82 -14.66 -21.81
C VAL A 249 11.52 -13.89 -21.65
N TYR A 250 10.40 -14.58 -21.89
CA TYR A 250 9.05 -14.08 -21.63
C TYR A 250 8.49 -14.66 -20.34
N VAL A 251 8.04 -13.79 -19.44
CA VAL A 251 7.34 -14.16 -18.21
C VAL A 251 5.95 -13.53 -18.21
N ASN A 252 4.93 -14.38 -18.32
CA ASN A 252 3.53 -13.97 -18.39
C ASN A 252 2.81 -14.30 -17.09
N GLY A 253 2.98 -13.44 -16.09
CA GLY A 253 2.43 -13.63 -14.75
C GLY A 253 3.22 -14.66 -13.94
N GLY A 254 3.16 -14.52 -12.62
CA GLY A 254 3.78 -15.47 -11.69
C GLY A 254 4.68 -14.82 -10.67
N SER A 255 4.89 -15.54 -9.57
CA SER A 255 5.77 -15.13 -8.47
C SER A 255 7.03 -16.00 -8.47
N ILE A 256 8.16 -15.36 -8.69
CA ILE A 256 9.46 -16.03 -8.75
C ILE A 256 10.13 -15.83 -7.38
N LEU A 257 10.40 -16.95 -6.70
CA LEU A 257 11.03 -16.94 -5.39
C LEU A 257 12.46 -16.38 -5.45
N PRO A 258 12.97 -15.84 -4.33
CA PRO A 258 14.31 -15.28 -4.24
C PRO A 258 15.42 -16.25 -4.72
N HIS A 259 16.52 -15.67 -5.20
CA HIS A 259 17.74 -16.38 -5.60
C HIS A 259 17.53 -17.38 -6.74
N LYS A 260 16.64 -17.06 -7.70
CA LYS A 260 16.35 -17.91 -8.86
C LYS A 260 16.87 -17.30 -10.17
N SER A 261 17.29 -18.18 -11.08
CA SER A 261 17.63 -17.82 -12.46
C SER A 261 16.64 -18.48 -13.41
N ILE A 262 15.92 -17.66 -14.19
CA ILE A 262 14.92 -18.09 -15.16
C ILE A 262 15.53 -17.99 -16.55
N LYS A 263 15.64 -19.12 -17.24
CA LYS A 263 16.26 -19.24 -18.59
C LYS A 263 15.28 -19.67 -19.67
N GLN A 264 14.04 -19.92 -19.31
CA GLN A 264 12.97 -20.36 -20.21
C GLN A 264 11.72 -19.53 -19.99
N ASN A 265 10.87 -19.44 -21.00
CA ASN A 265 9.60 -18.73 -20.89
C ASN A 265 8.72 -19.34 -19.81
N ILE A 266 7.99 -18.48 -19.13
CA ILE A 266 6.95 -18.85 -18.18
C ILE A 266 5.63 -18.37 -18.77
N ASP A 267 4.83 -19.32 -19.24
CA ASP A 267 3.47 -19.05 -19.71
C ASP A 267 2.55 -18.92 -18.49
N GLY A 268 1.76 -17.86 -18.44
CA GLY A 268 0.81 -17.66 -17.38
C GLY A 268 -0.17 -18.82 -17.28
N LYS A 269 -0.53 -19.21 -16.07
CA LYS A 269 -1.66 -20.11 -15.89
C LYS A 269 -2.92 -19.39 -16.39
N SER A 270 -3.51 -19.98 -17.44
CA SER A 270 -4.87 -19.62 -17.89
C SER A 270 -5.91 -19.82 -16.80
#